data_2efd768b66dd49e773a4e1e8ba169d32
#
_entry.id   2efd768b66dd49e773a4e1e8ba169d32
#
_cell.length_a   1.000
_cell.length_b   1.000
_cell.length_c   1.000
_cell.angle_alpha   90.00
_cell.angle_beta   90.00
_cell.angle_gamma   90.00
#
_symmetry.space_group_name_H-M   'P 1'
#
loop_
_entity.id
_entity.type
_entity.pdbx_description
1 polymer ?
#
loop_
_entity_poly.entity_id
_entity_poly.type
_entity_poly.pdbx_seq_one_letter_code
_entity_poly.pdbx_strand_id
1 'polypeptide(L)'
;MRSGEPCSSSVVLFSLLSLAIGLWLSRKVLKPVTELARRLRDFRRAGKAEPLAQHFADDEVGELAHALDEYAARLTAMVERDREFNSDVSHELRTPLAVISSTTELLQGSPDLTEKLSERLKRIERASRQANELIEALLLLSRAQRRGPTRGETTDVGKVAGDVIESQRPQMRGKPLTIELAASEAVSVNAPASVVSVALTNLIGNAIKYTLEGHVRVEVGQGRVEVIDTGPGIKPEDAERLFQRGVRGEGVGGSGAGLGLAIVRRLCELYGWDVSMRPRSDANGAIASIQFG
;
A
#
# COMPACT_ATOMS: atom_id res chain seq x y z
N MET A 1 19.48 86.11 6.84
CA MET A 1 19.21 84.84 7.52
C MET A 1 18.01 84.19 6.84
N ARG A 2 18.25 83.34 5.86
CA ARG A 2 17.27 82.42 5.23
C ARG A 2 18.05 81.24 4.65
N SER A 3 18.25 80.23 5.44
CA SER A 3 18.87 78.97 4.98
C SER A 3 18.33 77.85 5.84
N GLY A 4 17.18 77.32 5.44
CA GLY A 4 16.57 76.22 6.21
C GLY A 4 15.53 75.35 5.48
N GLU A 5 15.35 75.45 4.16
CA GLU A 5 14.26 74.72 3.47
C GLU A 5 14.62 73.62 2.42
N PRO A 6 15.86 73.37 1.98
CA PRO A 6 16.07 72.29 1.00
C PRO A 6 16.11 70.89 1.62
N CYS A 7 16.32 70.73 2.93
CA CYS A 7 16.57 69.42 3.56
C CYS A 7 15.29 68.57 3.76
N SER A 8 14.15 69.21 4.10
CA SER A 8 12.87 68.52 4.35
C SER A 8 12.25 67.96 3.07
N SER A 9 12.38 68.73 1.97
CA SER A 9 11.84 68.31 0.64
C SER A 9 12.54 67.08 0.08
N SER A 10 13.86 67.01 0.26
CA SER A 10 14.67 65.84 -0.15
C SER A 10 14.34 64.61 0.62
N VAL A 11 14.15 64.70 1.95
CA VAL A 11 13.75 63.55 2.83
C VAL A 11 12.39 63.00 2.41
N VAL A 12 11.42 63.86 2.18
CA VAL A 12 10.07 63.47 1.73
C VAL A 12 10.14 62.76 0.35
N LEU A 13 10.93 63.30 -0.59
CA LEU A 13 11.10 62.69 -1.91
C LEU A 13 11.72 61.28 -1.81
N PHE A 14 12.78 61.10 -1.03
CA PHE A 14 13.42 59.78 -0.80
C PHE A 14 12.47 58.80 -0.11
N SER A 15 11.67 59.25 0.84
CA SER A 15 10.68 58.40 1.51
C SER A 15 9.58 57.95 0.55
N LEU A 16 9.07 58.83 -0.31
CA LEU A 16 8.09 58.46 -1.32
C LEU A 16 8.65 57.50 -2.37
N LEU A 17 9.89 57.75 -2.83
CA LEU A 17 10.59 56.85 -3.77
C LEU A 17 10.80 55.46 -3.17
N SER A 18 11.28 55.38 -1.93
CA SER A 18 11.47 54.14 -1.20
C SER A 18 10.15 53.35 -1.01
N LEU A 19 9.08 54.06 -0.66
CA LEU A 19 7.73 53.48 -0.56
C LEU A 19 7.25 52.95 -1.91
N ALA A 20 7.43 53.72 -2.98
CA ALA A 20 7.04 53.34 -4.34
C ALA A 20 7.79 52.06 -4.81
N ILE A 21 9.12 52.03 -4.57
CA ILE A 21 9.95 50.83 -4.87
C ILE A 21 9.49 49.64 -4.01
N GLY A 22 9.24 49.82 -2.72
CA GLY A 22 8.78 48.74 -1.86
C GLY A 22 7.42 48.19 -2.28
N LEU A 23 6.47 49.04 -2.65
CA LEU A 23 5.15 48.63 -3.15
C LEU A 23 5.26 47.92 -4.51
N TRP A 24 6.13 48.44 -5.41
CA TRP A 24 6.39 47.81 -6.70
C TRP A 24 7.00 46.43 -6.54
N LEU A 25 8.04 46.27 -5.72
CA LEU A 25 8.70 44.99 -5.43
C LEU A 25 7.73 44.01 -4.78
N SER A 26 6.92 44.47 -3.82
CA SER A 26 5.90 43.65 -3.18
C SER A 26 4.87 43.09 -4.17
N ARG A 27 4.44 43.93 -5.14
CA ARG A 27 3.48 43.50 -6.15
C ARG A 27 4.07 42.63 -7.26
N LYS A 28 5.31 42.91 -7.68
CA LYS A 28 5.94 42.23 -8.80
C LYS A 28 6.61 40.92 -8.43
N VAL A 29 7.11 40.79 -7.20
CA VAL A 29 7.87 39.58 -6.79
C VAL A 29 7.20 38.83 -5.64
N LEU A 30 6.89 39.50 -4.52
CA LEU A 30 6.37 38.78 -3.34
C LEU A 30 5.00 38.16 -3.57
N LYS A 31 4.06 38.89 -4.18
CA LYS A 31 2.71 38.37 -4.42
C LYS A 31 2.69 37.14 -5.33
N PRO A 32 3.33 37.13 -6.50
CA PRO A 32 3.38 35.97 -7.37
C PRO A 32 4.03 34.74 -6.69
N VAL A 33 5.14 34.93 -5.97
CA VAL A 33 5.81 33.83 -5.26
C VAL A 33 4.92 33.23 -4.15
N THR A 34 4.22 34.09 -3.39
CA THR A 34 3.30 33.58 -2.35
C THR A 34 2.09 32.86 -2.95
N GLU A 35 1.58 33.32 -4.08
CA GLU A 35 0.52 32.65 -4.84
C GLU A 35 0.97 31.30 -5.40
N LEU A 36 2.19 31.21 -5.96
CA LEU A 36 2.79 29.96 -6.42
C LEU A 36 2.91 28.95 -5.26
N ALA A 37 3.43 29.41 -4.12
CA ALA A 37 3.56 28.56 -2.93
C ALA A 37 2.19 28.13 -2.36
N ARG A 38 1.13 28.93 -2.49
CA ARG A 38 -0.23 28.59 -2.12
C ARG A 38 -0.79 27.51 -3.04
N ARG A 39 -0.72 27.72 -4.36
CA ARG A 39 -1.19 26.77 -5.37
C ARG A 39 -0.48 25.43 -5.28
N LEU A 40 0.83 25.42 -5.02
CA LEU A 40 1.60 24.21 -4.80
C LEU A 40 1.13 23.41 -3.56
N ARG A 41 0.70 24.10 -2.51
CA ARG A 41 0.09 23.46 -1.31
C ARG A 41 -1.31 22.92 -1.59
N ASP A 42 -2.10 23.64 -2.36
CA ASP A 42 -3.46 23.23 -2.74
C ASP A 42 -3.42 22.04 -3.70
N PHE A 43 -2.47 22.03 -4.63
CA PHE A 43 -2.15 20.90 -5.51
C PHE A 43 -1.90 19.60 -4.73
N ARG A 44 -1.12 19.67 -3.66
CA ARG A 44 -0.83 18.52 -2.79
C ARG A 44 -2.08 17.99 -2.07
N ARG A 45 -3.10 18.85 -1.84
CA ARG A 45 -4.36 18.49 -1.15
C ARG A 45 -5.44 17.98 -2.09
N ALA A 46 -5.49 18.51 -3.30
CA ALA A 46 -6.57 18.23 -4.26
C ALA A 46 -6.28 17.03 -5.17
N GLY A 47 -5.01 16.59 -5.30
CA GLY A 47 -4.61 15.43 -6.12
C GLY A 47 -4.82 15.60 -7.62
N LYS A 48 -5.23 16.79 -8.10
CA LYS A 48 -5.36 17.12 -9.53
C LYS A 48 -4.38 18.21 -9.92
N ALA A 49 -3.61 17.94 -10.96
CA ALA A 49 -2.64 18.85 -11.53
C ALA A 49 -3.35 19.81 -12.52
N GLU A 50 -3.67 21.03 -12.08
CA GLU A 50 -3.88 22.11 -13.04
C GLU A 50 -2.51 22.75 -13.32
N PRO A 51 -2.17 23.03 -14.60
CA PRO A 51 -0.91 23.66 -14.94
C PRO A 51 -0.73 24.98 -14.21
N LEU A 52 0.35 25.12 -13.46
CA LEU A 52 0.66 26.31 -12.67
C LEU A 52 0.97 27.50 -13.57
N ALA A 53 1.70 27.29 -14.63
CA ALA A 53 2.21 28.32 -15.55
C ALA A 53 1.11 29.20 -16.16
N GLN A 54 -0.08 28.64 -16.42
CA GLN A 54 -1.22 29.38 -16.98
C GLN A 54 -1.72 30.55 -16.10
N HIS A 55 -1.29 30.61 -14.84
CA HIS A 55 -1.72 31.61 -13.89
C HIS A 55 -0.67 32.68 -13.59
N PHE A 56 0.47 32.62 -14.26
CA PHE A 56 1.57 33.55 -14.05
C PHE A 56 1.94 34.26 -15.36
N ALA A 57 2.47 35.47 -15.23
CA ALA A 57 2.99 36.23 -16.38
C ALA A 57 4.30 35.60 -16.89
N ASP A 58 4.68 35.95 -18.12
CA ASP A 58 6.00 35.55 -18.69
C ASP A 58 7.12 36.38 -18.04
N ASP A 59 7.39 36.08 -16.78
CA ASP A 59 8.48 36.63 -15.99
C ASP A 59 9.23 35.48 -15.26
N GLU A 60 10.18 35.81 -14.39
CA GLU A 60 11.00 34.84 -13.67
C GLU A 60 10.17 33.87 -12.83
N VAL A 61 8.99 34.32 -12.35
CA VAL A 61 8.05 33.44 -11.59
C VAL A 61 7.27 32.54 -12.54
N GLY A 62 6.92 33.03 -13.72
CA GLY A 62 6.32 32.22 -14.79
C GLY A 62 7.27 31.14 -15.31
N GLU A 63 8.55 31.45 -15.54
CA GLU A 63 9.57 30.45 -15.88
C GLU A 63 9.70 29.36 -14.82
N LEU A 64 9.69 29.74 -13.54
CA LEU A 64 9.71 28.79 -12.44
C LEU A 64 8.44 27.91 -12.41
N ALA A 65 7.27 28.50 -12.68
CA ALA A 65 6.01 27.77 -12.76
C ALA A 65 6.04 26.74 -13.92
N HIS A 66 6.54 27.13 -15.09
CA HIS A 66 6.75 26.23 -16.24
C HIS A 66 7.69 25.08 -15.92
N ALA A 67 8.85 25.37 -15.30
CA ALA A 67 9.81 24.33 -14.92
C ALA A 67 9.21 23.32 -13.92
N LEU A 68 8.37 23.80 -12.99
CA LEU A 68 7.65 22.94 -12.04
C LEU A 68 6.60 22.07 -12.73
N ASP A 69 5.84 22.62 -13.69
CA ASP A 69 4.88 21.86 -14.49
C ASP A 69 5.56 20.77 -15.32
N GLU A 70 6.68 21.10 -15.98
CA GLU A 70 7.46 20.10 -16.71
C GLU A 70 8.00 18.99 -15.79
N TYR A 71 8.51 19.36 -14.61
CA TYR A 71 9.01 18.39 -13.65
C TYR A 71 7.90 17.47 -13.14
N ALA A 72 6.74 18.04 -12.82
CA ALA A 72 5.55 17.28 -12.41
C ALA A 72 5.07 16.34 -13.52
N ALA A 73 5.05 16.81 -14.78
CA ALA A 73 4.68 15.99 -15.93
C ALA A 73 5.67 14.83 -16.16
N ARG A 74 6.98 15.08 -16.05
CA ARG A 74 7.99 14.02 -16.14
C ARG A 74 7.87 12.97 -15.05
N LEU A 75 7.66 13.39 -13.80
CA LEU A 75 7.43 12.46 -12.69
C LEU A 75 6.17 11.62 -12.91
N THR A 76 5.08 12.25 -13.35
CA THR A 76 3.83 11.56 -13.65
C THR A 76 4.01 10.53 -14.76
N ALA A 77 4.70 10.92 -15.86
CA ALA A 77 4.99 10.02 -16.97
C ALA A 77 5.90 8.84 -16.56
N MET A 78 6.88 9.08 -15.68
CA MET A 78 7.74 8.00 -15.17
C MET A 78 6.94 7.01 -14.34
N VAL A 79 6.12 7.51 -13.39
CA VAL A 79 5.24 6.68 -12.58
C VAL A 79 4.24 5.89 -13.44
N GLU A 80 3.72 6.48 -14.52
CA GLU A 80 2.77 5.80 -15.41
C GLU A 80 3.46 4.69 -16.21
N ARG A 81 4.66 4.92 -16.74
CA ARG A 81 5.47 3.89 -17.43
C ARG A 81 5.81 2.70 -16.51
N ASP A 82 6.23 2.98 -15.29
CA ASP A 82 6.52 1.91 -14.32
C ASP A 82 5.28 1.07 -14.02
N ARG A 83 4.11 1.70 -14.03
CA ARG A 83 2.82 1.03 -13.82
C ARG A 83 2.41 0.16 -15.01
N GLU A 84 2.52 0.69 -16.22
CA GLU A 84 2.25 -0.06 -17.46
C GLU A 84 3.21 -1.26 -17.54
N PHE A 85 4.50 -1.05 -17.33
CA PHE A 85 5.49 -2.11 -17.29
C PHE A 85 5.14 -3.21 -16.27
N ASN A 86 4.79 -2.85 -15.04
CA ASN A 86 4.39 -3.82 -14.00
C ASN A 86 3.12 -4.60 -14.40
N SER A 87 2.16 -3.93 -15.04
CA SER A 87 0.94 -4.57 -15.55
C SER A 87 1.25 -5.58 -16.66
N ASP A 88 2.02 -5.16 -17.64
CA ASP A 88 2.37 -5.96 -18.80
C ASP A 88 3.22 -7.18 -18.40
N VAL A 89 4.26 -6.99 -17.61
CA VAL A 89 5.07 -8.08 -17.07
C VAL A 89 4.22 -9.09 -16.30
N SER A 90 3.25 -8.62 -15.52
CA SER A 90 2.38 -9.53 -14.75
C SER A 90 1.45 -10.34 -15.65
N HIS A 91 0.93 -9.75 -16.73
CA HIS A 91 0.14 -10.48 -17.71
C HIS A 91 0.99 -11.50 -18.47
N GLU A 92 2.18 -11.10 -18.91
CA GLU A 92 3.13 -11.97 -19.62
C GLU A 92 3.66 -13.13 -18.74
N LEU A 93 3.75 -12.93 -17.41
CA LEU A 93 4.17 -13.99 -16.49
C LEU A 93 3.04 -14.95 -16.09
N ARG A 94 1.79 -14.49 -16.09
CA ARG A 94 0.64 -15.35 -15.73
C ARG A 94 0.45 -16.49 -16.72
N THR A 95 0.64 -16.24 -18.00
CA THR A 95 0.46 -17.23 -19.08
C THR A 95 1.41 -18.43 -18.93
N PRO A 96 2.76 -18.27 -18.84
CA PRO A 96 3.64 -19.40 -18.67
C PRO A 96 3.45 -20.12 -17.33
N LEU A 97 3.08 -19.41 -16.26
CA LEU A 97 2.79 -20.04 -14.97
C LEU A 97 1.51 -20.88 -15.02
N ALA A 98 0.48 -20.46 -15.76
CA ALA A 98 -0.71 -21.24 -15.99
C ALA A 98 -0.39 -22.55 -16.75
N VAL A 99 0.48 -22.49 -17.76
CA VAL A 99 0.96 -23.67 -18.50
C VAL A 99 1.73 -24.62 -17.57
N ILE A 100 2.63 -24.10 -16.72
CA ILE A 100 3.36 -24.90 -15.75
C ILE A 100 2.40 -25.57 -14.76
N SER A 101 1.42 -24.84 -14.23
CA SER A 101 0.44 -25.39 -13.30
C SER A 101 -0.41 -26.48 -13.94
N SER A 102 -0.99 -26.25 -15.12
CA SER A 102 -1.82 -27.23 -15.81
C SER A 102 -1.04 -28.48 -16.22
N THR A 103 0.20 -28.31 -16.69
CA THR A 103 1.06 -29.46 -17.03
C THR A 103 1.41 -30.27 -15.78
N THR A 104 1.67 -29.61 -14.65
CA THR A 104 1.98 -30.27 -13.38
C THR A 104 0.77 -31.06 -12.87
N GLU A 105 -0.45 -30.50 -12.96
CA GLU A 105 -1.71 -31.17 -12.60
C GLU A 105 -1.94 -32.43 -13.47
N LEU A 106 -1.78 -32.31 -14.79
CA LEU A 106 -1.92 -33.42 -15.72
C LEU A 106 -0.95 -34.55 -15.40
N LEU A 107 0.31 -34.23 -15.12
CA LEU A 107 1.32 -35.23 -14.75
C LEU A 107 1.04 -35.89 -13.40
N GLN A 108 0.49 -35.15 -12.42
CA GLN A 108 0.09 -35.68 -11.11
C GLN A 108 -1.09 -36.68 -11.21
N GLY A 109 -1.95 -36.58 -12.24
CA GLY A 109 -3.00 -37.52 -12.53
C GLY A 109 -2.55 -38.82 -13.20
N SER A 110 -1.27 -38.98 -13.53
CA SER A 110 -0.74 -40.17 -14.24
C SER A 110 -0.68 -41.40 -13.31
N PRO A 111 -1.21 -42.56 -13.73
CA PRO A 111 -1.25 -43.76 -12.88
C PRO A 111 0.14 -44.36 -12.58
N ASP A 112 1.15 -44.09 -13.42
CA ASP A 112 2.51 -44.63 -13.29
C ASP A 112 3.48 -43.68 -12.57
N LEU A 113 2.97 -42.76 -11.76
CA LEU A 113 3.77 -41.73 -11.11
C LEU A 113 4.58 -42.33 -9.94
N THR A 114 5.91 -42.31 -10.04
CA THR A 114 6.76 -42.70 -8.91
C THR A 114 6.67 -41.67 -7.79
N GLU A 115 6.78 -42.14 -6.53
CA GLU A 115 6.70 -41.23 -5.34
C GLU A 115 7.69 -40.07 -5.44
N LYS A 116 8.92 -40.31 -5.89
CA LYS A 116 9.96 -39.30 -6.10
C LYS A 116 9.56 -38.25 -7.16
N LEU A 117 8.85 -38.65 -8.21
CA LEU A 117 8.36 -37.74 -9.26
C LEU A 117 7.17 -36.94 -8.74
N SER A 118 6.27 -37.58 -8.01
CA SER A 118 5.16 -36.91 -7.34
C SER A 118 5.60 -35.77 -6.41
N GLU A 119 6.63 -36.05 -5.58
CA GLU A 119 7.21 -35.01 -4.72
C GLU A 119 7.81 -33.84 -5.51
N ARG A 120 8.49 -34.10 -6.63
CA ARG A 120 9.03 -33.05 -7.51
C ARG A 120 7.93 -32.22 -8.14
N LEU A 121 6.88 -32.83 -8.64
CA LEU A 121 5.73 -32.14 -9.20
C LEU A 121 5.03 -31.26 -8.18
N LYS A 122 4.81 -31.76 -6.94
CA LYS A 122 4.28 -30.95 -5.84
C LYS A 122 5.17 -29.75 -5.48
N ARG A 123 6.49 -29.86 -5.68
CA ARG A 123 7.39 -28.71 -5.49
C ARG A 123 7.25 -27.67 -6.59
N ILE A 124 7.11 -28.10 -7.85
CA ILE A 124 6.90 -27.22 -9.01
C ILE A 124 5.57 -26.51 -8.88
N GLU A 125 4.50 -27.22 -8.57
CA GLU A 125 3.17 -26.67 -8.35
C GLU A 125 3.18 -25.58 -7.25
N ARG A 126 3.83 -25.87 -6.11
CA ARG A 126 3.97 -24.89 -5.03
C ARG A 126 4.73 -23.64 -5.46
N ALA A 127 5.81 -23.81 -6.23
CA ALA A 127 6.60 -22.68 -6.73
C ALA A 127 5.81 -21.85 -7.74
N SER A 128 5.05 -22.48 -8.64
CA SER A 128 4.18 -21.81 -9.61
C SER A 128 3.06 -21.03 -8.93
N ARG A 129 2.38 -21.64 -7.95
CA ARG A 129 1.34 -20.96 -7.16
C ARG A 129 1.90 -19.75 -6.42
N GLN A 130 3.05 -19.90 -5.81
CA GLN A 130 3.75 -18.80 -5.12
C GLN A 130 4.11 -17.66 -6.08
N ALA A 131 4.58 -17.97 -7.29
CA ALA A 131 4.88 -16.93 -8.28
C ALA A 131 3.61 -16.18 -8.71
N ASN A 132 2.48 -16.87 -8.90
CA ASN A 132 1.20 -16.24 -9.20
C ASN A 132 0.75 -15.30 -8.07
N GLU A 133 0.83 -15.74 -6.80
CA GLU A 133 0.47 -14.90 -5.65
C GLU A 133 1.31 -13.60 -5.60
N LEU A 134 2.59 -13.69 -5.95
CA LEU A 134 3.49 -12.54 -6.03
C LEU A 134 3.09 -11.55 -7.13
N ILE A 135 2.77 -12.07 -8.31
CA ILE A 135 2.36 -11.26 -9.45
C ILE A 135 1.04 -10.55 -9.12
N GLU A 136 0.07 -11.24 -8.55
CA GLU A 136 -1.21 -10.66 -8.15
C GLU A 136 -1.03 -9.56 -7.09
N ALA A 137 -0.18 -9.81 -6.11
CA ALA A 137 0.15 -8.81 -5.10
C ALA A 137 0.84 -7.58 -5.69
N LEU A 138 1.78 -7.75 -6.63
CA LEU A 138 2.46 -6.65 -7.32
C LEU A 138 1.46 -5.81 -8.13
N LEU A 139 0.55 -6.46 -8.87
CA LEU A 139 -0.53 -5.80 -9.61
C LEU A 139 -1.46 -5.02 -8.70
N LEU A 140 -1.84 -5.61 -7.56
CA LEU A 140 -2.71 -4.96 -6.61
C LEU A 140 -2.04 -3.72 -6.02
N LEU A 141 -0.79 -3.82 -5.60
CA LEU A 141 -0.01 -2.68 -5.10
C LEU A 141 0.12 -1.58 -6.14
N SER A 142 0.39 -1.93 -7.40
CA SER A 142 0.43 -0.97 -8.51
C SER A 142 -0.93 -0.27 -8.72
N ARG A 143 -2.04 -1.02 -8.63
CA ARG A 143 -3.41 -0.46 -8.73
C ARG A 143 -3.80 0.39 -7.52
N ALA A 144 -3.46 -0.06 -6.32
CA ALA A 144 -3.73 0.67 -5.08
C ALA A 144 -3.00 2.02 -5.05
N GLN A 145 -1.76 2.08 -5.53
CA GLN A 145 -1.01 3.32 -5.69
C GLN A 145 -1.65 4.29 -6.70
N ARG A 146 -2.39 3.78 -7.70
CA ARG A 146 -3.10 4.62 -8.70
C ARG A 146 -4.30 5.35 -8.13
N ARG A 147 -5.10 4.65 -7.33
CA ARG A 147 -6.40 5.16 -6.91
C ARG A 147 -6.31 6.05 -5.68
N GLY A 148 -5.25 5.87 -4.85
CA GLY A 148 -5.25 6.47 -3.52
C GLY A 148 -6.48 6.02 -2.72
N PRO A 149 -6.68 6.47 -1.50
CA PRO A 149 -7.96 6.31 -0.83
C PRO A 149 -9.04 7.07 -1.60
N THR A 150 -9.79 6.35 -2.45
CA THR A 150 -10.88 6.93 -3.26
C THR A 150 -11.99 7.35 -2.30
N ARG A 151 -12.24 8.65 -2.16
CA ARG A 151 -13.38 9.14 -1.39
C ARG A 151 -14.67 8.55 -1.98
N GLY A 152 -15.34 7.69 -1.21
CA GLY A 152 -16.65 7.17 -1.53
C GLY A 152 -16.76 5.66 -1.71
N GLU A 153 -15.67 4.90 -1.74
CA GLU A 153 -15.72 3.42 -1.81
C GLU A 153 -15.52 2.87 -0.38
N THR A 154 -16.62 2.57 0.29
CA THR A 154 -16.60 1.96 1.63
C THR A 154 -16.75 0.45 1.52
N THR A 155 -15.91 -0.29 2.21
CA THR A 155 -15.92 -1.76 2.26
C THR A 155 -16.24 -2.23 3.68
N ASP A 156 -17.17 -3.15 3.80
CA ASP A 156 -17.45 -3.87 5.04
C ASP A 156 -16.40 -4.97 5.25
N VAL A 157 -15.58 -4.80 6.28
CA VAL A 157 -14.49 -5.72 6.63
C VAL A 157 -15.02 -7.09 7.07
N GLY A 158 -16.13 -7.13 7.80
CA GLY A 158 -16.72 -8.38 8.29
C GLY A 158 -17.22 -9.26 7.14
N LYS A 159 -17.86 -8.65 6.14
CA LYS A 159 -18.28 -9.37 4.93
C LYS A 159 -17.07 -9.92 4.16
N VAL A 160 -16.05 -9.11 3.92
CA VAL A 160 -14.85 -9.57 3.22
C VAL A 160 -14.13 -10.67 4.00
N ALA A 161 -14.07 -10.58 5.33
CA ALA A 161 -13.50 -11.62 6.18
C ALA A 161 -14.24 -12.96 6.01
N GLY A 162 -15.56 -12.92 5.96
CA GLY A 162 -16.39 -14.11 5.69
C GLY A 162 -16.08 -14.74 4.34
N ASP A 163 -16.05 -13.93 3.27
CA ASP A 163 -15.74 -14.39 1.91
C ASP A 163 -14.32 -15.01 1.82
N VAL A 164 -13.34 -14.39 2.47
CA VAL A 164 -11.97 -14.91 2.54
C VAL A 164 -11.92 -16.25 3.30
N ILE A 165 -12.59 -16.37 4.45
CA ILE A 165 -12.65 -17.62 5.20
C ILE A 165 -13.22 -18.75 4.34
N GLU A 166 -14.31 -18.52 3.63
CA GLU A 166 -14.89 -19.53 2.73
C GLU A 166 -13.92 -19.93 1.60
N SER A 167 -13.22 -18.98 1.03
CA SER A 167 -12.21 -19.26 -0.01
C SER A 167 -11.01 -20.07 0.50
N GLN A 168 -10.69 -19.97 1.78
CA GLN A 168 -9.56 -20.67 2.43
C GLN A 168 -9.93 -22.06 3.00
N ARG A 169 -11.23 -22.38 3.13
CA ARG A 169 -11.69 -23.69 3.62
C ARG A 169 -11.02 -24.91 2.96
N PRO A 170 -10.77 -24.94 1.65
CA PRO A 170 -10.10 -26.08 1.02
C PRO A 170 -8.70 -26.37 1.58
N GLN A 171 -7.98 -25.34 2.08
CA GLN A 171 -6.64 -25.52 2.67
C GLN A 171 -6.66 -26.17 4.06
N MET A 172 -7.83 -26.24 4.69
CA MET A 172 -8.03 -26.87 5.99
C MET A 172 -8.36 -28.36 5.86
N ARG A 173 -8.67 -28.88 4.64
CA ARG A 173 -9.02 -30.28 4.43
C ARG A 173 -7.92 -31.22 4.94
N GLY A 174 -8.30 -32.17 5.81
CA GLY A 174 -7.38 -33.12 6.40
C GLY A 174 -6.58 -32.59 7.60
N LYS A 175 -6.83 -31.36 8.06
CA LYS A 175 -6.29 -30.82 9.30
C LYS A 175 -7.39 -30.81 10.38
N PRO A 176 -7.09 -31.18 11.63
CA PRO A 176 -8.00 -30.98 12.78
C PRO A 176 -7.99 -29.50 13.21
N LEU A 177 -8.48 -28.63 12.33
CA LEU A 177 -8.46 -27.18 12.47
C LEU A 177 -9.84 -26.61 12.25
N THR A 178 -10.29 -25.74 13.16
CA THR A 178 -11.52 -24.98 13.01
C THR A 178 -11.22 -23.50 12.77
N ILE A 179 -12.11 -22.81 12.05
CA ILE A 179 -12.03 -21.38 11.86
C ILE A 179 -13.38 -20.73 12.18
N GLU A 180 -13.34 -19.64 12.96
CA GLU A 180 -14.51 -18.90 13.40
C GLU A 180 -14.37 -17.42 13.06
N LEU A 181 -15.49 -16.79 12.66
CA LEU A 181 -15.60 -15.35 12.49
C LEU A 181 -16.47 -14.78 13.62
N ALA A 182 -15.93 -13.85 14.39
CA ALA A 182 -16.63 -13.11 15.41
C ALA A 182 -16.67 -11.62 15.05
N ALA A 183 -17.77 -11.16 14.48
CA ALA A 183 -17.99 -9.75 14.19
C ALA A 183 -18.85 -9.14 15.29
N SER A 184 -18.24 -8.34 16.17
CA SER A 184 -18.95 -7.67 17.26
C SER A 184 -19.59 -6.35 16.82
N GLU A 185 -18.99 -5.68 15.84
CA GLU A 185 -19.42 -4.40 15.29
C GLU A 185 -19.14 -4.35 13.79
N ALA A 186 -19.94 -3.58 13.05
CA ALA A 186 -19.68 -3.33 11.64
C ALA A 186 -18.46 -2.39 11.50
N VAL A 187 -17.42 -2.87 10.84
CA VAL A 187 -16.22 -2.07 10.53
C VAL A 187 -16.21 -1.78 9.03
N SER A 188 -16.32 -0.50 8.69
CA SER A 188 -16.29 -0.02 7.30
C SER A 188 -15.03 0.81 7.06
N VAL A 189 -14.34 0.55 5.96
CA VAL A 189 -13.08 1.21 5.61
C VAL A 189 -13.16 1.86 4.22
N ASN A 190 -12.49 2.99 4.06
CA ASN A 190 -12.39 3.70 2.77
C ASN A 190 -11.32 3.05 1.88
N ALA A 191 -11.59 1.85 1.39
CA ALA A 191 -10.68 1.11 0.53
C ALA A 191 -11.48 0.13 -0.34
N PRO A 192 -10.98 -0.24 -1.54
CA PRO A 192 -11.57 -1.29 -2.36
C PRO A 192 -11.62 -2.64 -1.64
N ALA A 193 -12.70 -3.40 -1.84
CA ALA A 193 -12.85 -4.73 -1.25
C ALA A 193 -11.69 -5.68 -1.63
N SER A 194 -11.10 -5.53 -2.81
CA SER A 194 -9.94 -6.29 -3.26
C SER A 194 -8.70 -6.06 -2.40
N VAL A 195 -8.48 -4.83 -1.91
CA VAL A 195 -7.35 -4.49 -1.03
C VAL A 195 -7.51 -5.15 0.33
N VAL A 196 -8.71 -5.02 0.92
CA VAL A 196 -9.06 -5.66 2.20
C VAL A 196 -8.95 -7.18 2.07
N SER A 197 -9.48 -7.74 0.98
CA SER A 197 -9.43 -9.18 0.71
C SER A 197 -7.99 -9.70 0.65
N VAL A 198 -7.08 -9.03 -0.06
CA VAL A 198 -5.67 -9.46 -0.13
C VAL A 198 -4.99 -9.38 1.22
N ALA A 199 -5.23 -8.32 2.00
CA ALA A 199 -4.67 -8.20 3.34
C ALA A 199 -5.14 -9.35 4.24
N LEU A 200 -6.46 -9.62 4.27
CA LEU A 200 -7.05 -10.70 5.07
C LEU A 200 -6.65 -12.09 4.58
N THR A 201 -6.59 -12.32 3.26
CA THR A 201 -6.13 -13.58 2.68
C THR A 201 -4.72 -13.93 3.15
N ASN A 202 -3.82 -12.94 3.21
CA ASN A 202 -2.47 -13.16 3.70
C ASN A 202 -2.42 -13.46 5.21
N LEU A 203 -3.19 -12.75 6.04
CA LEU A 203 -3.20 -12.98 7.49
C LEU A 203 -3.88 -14.31 7.82
N ILE A 204 -5.08 -14.56 7.31
CA ILE A 204 -5.86 -15.77 7.56
C ILE A 204 -5.15 -16.99 6.96
N GLY A 205 -4.61 -16.86 5.73
CA GLY A 205 -3.84 -17.92 5.09
C GLY A 205 -2.58 -18.31 5.88
N ASN A 206 -1.88 -17.33 6.47
CA ASN A 206 -0.77 -17.62 7.37
C ASN A 206 -1.22 -18.34 8.64
N ALA A 207 -2.29 -17.90 9.28
CA ALA A 207 -2.84 -18.56 10.46
C ALA A 207 -3.21 -20.03 10.17
N ILE A 208 -3.94 -20.29 9.07
CA ILE A 208 -4.31 -21.67 8.63
C ILE A 208 -3.07 -22.51 8.30
N LYS A 209 -2.08 -21.88 7.66
CA LYS A 209 -0.85 -22.56 7.23
C LYS A 209 -0.02 -23.05 8.40
N TYR A 210 0.18 -22.19 9.40
CA TYR A 210 1.06 -22.46 10.53
C TYR A 210 0.37 -23.18 11.69
N THR A 211 -0.97 -23.19 11.74
CA THR A 211 -1.73 -23.98 12.69
C THR A 211 -1.98 -25.38 12.12
N LEU A 212 -1.34 -26.38 12.71
CA LEU A 212 -1.51 -27.79 12.29
C LEU A 212 -2.78 -28.41 12.87
N GLU A 213 -3.11 -28.06 14.12
CA GLU A 213 -4.28 -28.50 14.86
C GLU A 213 -4.78 -27.37 15.80
N GLY A 214 -6.05 -27.33 16.11
CA GLY A 214 -6.65 -26.35 17.01
C GLY A 214 -7.63 -25.41 16.29
N HIS A 215 -7.49 -24.10 16.52
CA HIS A 215 -8.44 -23.14 15.96
C HIS A 215 -7.78 -21.85 15.50
N VAL A 216 -8.41 -21.21 14.51
CA VAL A 216 -8.14 -19.85 14.07
C VAL A 216 -9.42 -19.05 14.34
N ARG A 217 -9.30 -17.89 14.97
CA ARG A 217 -10.39 -16.97 15.21
C ARG A 217 -10.11 -15.64 14.54
N VAL A 218 -11.10 -15.15 13.79
CA VAL A 218 -11.05 -13.83 13.14
C VAL A 218 -12.05 -12.95 13.87
N GLU A 219 -11.55 -11.91 14.54
CA GLU A 219 -12.37 -10.94 15.28
C GLU A 219 -12.41 -9.61 14.52
N VAL A 220 -13.63 -9.09 14.29
CA VAL A 220 -13.86 -7.80 13.63
C VAL A 220 -14.65 -6.91 14.55
N GLY A 221 -14.11 -5.75 14.89
CA GLY A 221 -14.76 -4.78 15.77
C GLY A 221 -13.80 -3.66 16.19
N GLN A 222 -14.33 -2.59 16.78
CA GLN A 222 -13.53 -1.46 17.29
C GLN A 222 -12.57 -0.85 16.23
N GLY A 223 -12.99 -0.79 14.96
CA GLY A 223 -12.17 -0.26 13.87
C GLY A 223 -10.97 -1.13 13.50
N ARG A 224 -10.95 -2.41 13.89
CA ARG A 224 -9.82 -3.33 13.61
C ARG A 224 -10.30 -4.73 13.25
N VAL A 225 -9.36 -5.50 12.71
CA VAL A 225 -9.49 -6.95 12.56
C VAL A 225 -8.31 -7.64 13.23
N GLU A 226 -8.58 -8.69 13.98
CA GLU A 226 -7.57 -9.54 14.62
C GLU A 226 -7.72 -10.98 14.11
N VAL A 227 -6.61 -11.58 13.69
CA VAL A 227 -6.53 -13.01 13.35
C VAL A 227 -5.71 -13.69 14.44
N ILE A 228 -6.36 -14.55 15.21
CA ILE A 228 -5.82 -15.22 16.39
C ILE A 228 -5.68 -16.69 16.05
N ASP A 229 -4.48 -17.25 16.16
CA ASP A 229 -4.21 -18.66 15.89
C ASP A 229 -3.73 -19.40 17.16
N THR A 230 -3.78 -20.73 17.11
CA THR A 230 -3.24 -21.63 18.14
C THR A 230 -2.02 -22.40 17.63
N GLY A 231 -1.31 -21.83 16.68
CA GLY A 231 -0.11 -22.42 16.10
C GLY A 231 1.10 -22.34 17.05
N PRO A 232 2.31 -22.54 16.53
CA PRO A 232 3.53 -22.54 17.33
C PRO A 232 3.87 -21.17 17.95
N GLY A 233 3.18 -20.11 17.52
CA GLY A 233 3.45 -18.75 17.98
C GLY A 233 4.64 -18.11 17.30
N ILE A 234 4.99 -16.92 17.78
CA ILE A 234 6.13 -16.12 17.32
C ILE A 234 6.93 -15.62 18.53
N LYS A 235 8.23 -15.41 18.35
CA LYS A 235 9.03 -14.73 19.36
C LYS A 235 8.75 -13.21 19.31
N PRO A 236 8.67 -12.52 20.48
CA PRO A 236 8.43 -11.07 20.50
C PRO A 236 9.44 -10.26 19.65
N GLU A 237 10.70 -10.69 19.62
CA GLU A 237 11.78 -10.09 18.86
C GLU A 237 11.62 -10.21 17.33
N ASP A 238 10.85 -11.19 16.87
CA ASP A 238 10.60 -11.43 15.45
C ASP A 238 9.34 -10.69 14.93
N ALA A 239 8.49 -10.20 15.82
CA ALA A 239 7.19 -9.62 15.48
C ALA A 239 7.24 -8.55 14.39
N GLU A 240 8.17 -7.59 14.50
CA GLU A 240 8.36 -6.56 13.47
C GLU A 240 9.14 -7.05 12.25
N ARG A 241 10.09 -7.99 12.46
CA ARG A 241 10.93 -8.52 11.38
C ARG A 241 10.13 -9.35 10.39
N LEU A 242 9.06 -10.03 10.84
CA LEU A 242 8.19 -10.85 9.97
C LEU A 242 7.50 -10.05 8.86
N PHE A 243 7.36 -8.73 9.02
CA PHE A 243 6.82 -7.84 7.97
C PHE A 243 7.90 -7.39 6.95
N GLN A 244 9.18 -7.75 7.14
CA GLN A 244 10.23 -7.45 6.18
C GLN A 244 10.26 -8.49 5.06
N ARG A 245 10.66 -8.07 3.85
CA ARG A 245 10.72 -8.97 2.69
C ARG A 245 11.68 -10.13 2.93
N GLY A 246 11.21 -11.36 2.72
CA GLY A 246 12.03 -12.57 2.76
C GLY A 246 12.39 -13.07 4.17
N VAL A 247 11.92 -12.41 5.23
CA VAL A 247 12.16 -12.86 6.60
C VAL A 247 11.19 -13.99 6.94
N ARG A 248 11.72 -15.04 7.59
CA ARG A 248 10.97 -16.18 8.13
C ARG A 248 11.27 -16.30 9.62
N GLY A 249 10.27 -16.69 10.40
CA GLY A 249 10.51 -17.07 11.80
C GLY A 249 11.43 -18.27 11.90
N GLU A 250 12.36 -18.28 12.83
CA GLU A 250 13.25 -19.42 13.09
C GLU A 250 12.42 -20.64 13.55
N GLY A 251 12.68 -21.78 12.93
CA GLY A 251 12.09 -23.07 13.34
C GLY A 251 10.77 -23.45 12.67
N VAL A 252 10.22 -22.65 11.76
CA VAL A 252 8.97 -22.96 11.09
C VAL A 252 9.23 -23.46 9.67
N GLY A 253 9.25 -24.77 9.50
CA GLY A 253 9.33 -25.46 8.20
C GLY A 253 8.04 -25.27 7.41
N GLY A 254 8.01 -24.28 6.53
CA GLY A 254 6.87 -24.02 5.63
C GLY A 254 7.31 -23.44 4.30
N SER A 255 6.74 -23.93 3.18
CA SER A 255 7.01 -23.38 1.86
C SER A 255 6.23 -22.07 1.65
N GLY A 256 6.92 -20.94 1.63
CA GLY A 256 6.35 -19.62 1.27
C GLY A 256 7.48 -18.61 1.16
N ALA A 257 7.37 -17.62 0.24
CA ALA A 257 8.41 -16.63 -0.03
C ALA A 257 8.65 -15.60 1.08
N GLY A 258 7.86 -15.62 2.17
CA GLY A 258 7.93 -14.60 3.21
C GLY A 258 7.46 -13.21 2.73
N LEU A 259 6.64 -13.17 1.71
CA LEU A 259 6.22 -11.92 1.06
C LEU A 259 4.80 -11.47 1.46
N GLY A 260 3.96 -12.40 1.92
CA GLY A 260 2.57 -12.09 2.28
C GLY A 260 2.44 -10.99 3.32
N LEU A 261 3.21 -11.06 4.41
CA LEU A 261 3.19 -10.03 5.46
C LEU A 261 3.79 -8.71 4.99
N ALA A 262 4.83 -8.74 4.14
CA ALA A 262 5.39 -7.53 3.53
C ALA A 262 4.37 -6.82 2.61
N ILE A 263 3.52 -7.59 1.92
CA ILE A 263 2.42 -7.06 1.12
C ILE A 263 1.39 -6.39 2.02
N VAL A 264 0.98 -7.05 3.11
CA VAL A 264 0.04 -6.47 4.09
C VAL A 264 0.59 -5.16 4.64
N ARG A 265 1.85 -5.12 5.07
CA ARG A 265 2.49 -3.88 5.55
C ARG A 265 2.44 -2.77 4.51
N ARG A 266 2.76 -3.09 3.26
CA ARG A 266 2.74 -2.09 2.18
C ARG A 266 1.35 -1.57 1.88
N LEU A 267 0.32 -2.42 1.94
CA LEU A 267 -1.07 -2.00 1.82
C LEU A 267 -1.48 -1.09 2.98
N CYS A 268 -1.13 -1.46 4.21
CA CYS A 268 -1.41 -0.65 5.39
C CYS A 268 -0.75 0.74 5.30
N GLU A 269 0.52 0.83 4.89
CA GLU A 269 1.21 2.11 4.64
C GLU A 269 0.48 2.98 3.61
N LEU A 270 -0.05 2.37 2.52
CA LEU A 270 -0.75 3.09 1.45
C LEU A 270 -2.11 3.65 1.89
N TYR A 271 -2.81 2.93 2.76
CA TYR A 271 -4.17 3.30 3.20
C TYR A 271 -4.18 3.97 4.58
N GLY A 272 -3.01 4.20 5.19
CA GLY A 272 -2.91 4.81 6.51
C GLY A 272 -3.41 3.90 7.64
N TRP A 273 -3.35 2.58 7.43
CA TRP A 273 -3.67 1.56 8.43
C TRP A 273 -2.42 1.18 9.20
N ASP A 274 -2.61 0.68 10.41
CA ASP A 274 -1.52 0.12 11.19
C ASP A 274 -1.62 -1.41 11.26
N VAL A 275 -0.49 -2.10 11.12
CA VAL A 275 -0.44 -3.57 11.17
C VAL A 275 0.58 -4.01 12.22
N SER A 276 0.17 -4.96 13.05
CA SER A 276 1.04 -5.53 14.07
C SER A 276 0.84 -7.04 14.19
N MET A 277 1.84 -7.69 14.78
CA MET A 277 1.78 -9.11 15.15
C MET A 277 2.38 -9.27 16.55
N ARG A 278 1.77 -10.10 17.36
CA ARG A 278 2.24 -10.37 18.72
C ARG A 278 2.01 -11.83 19.11
N PRO A 279 2.85 -12.39 19.99
CA PRO A 279 2.54 -13.69 20.58
C PRO A 279 1.26 -13.60 21.44
N ARG A 280 0.57 -14.70 21.58
CA ARG A 280 -0.51 -14.81 22.58
C ARG A 280 0.08 -14.84 23.98
N SER A 281 -0.63 -14.25 24.93
CA SER A 281 -0.24 -14.21 26.35
C SER A 281 -0.85 -15.38 27.15
N ASP A 282 -1.94 -15.97 26.65
CA ASP A 282 -2.77 -16.97 27.34
C ASP A 282 -2.51 -18.40 26.87
N ALA A 283 -1.90 -18.57 25.70
CA ALA A 283 -1.63 -19.87 25.09
C ALA A 283 -0.53 -19.75 24.01
N ASN A 284 -0.14 -20.88 23.44
CA ASN A 284 0.64 -20.87 22.22
C ASN A 284 -0.15 -20.27 21.06
N GLY A 285 0.51 -19.56 20.16
CA GLY A 285 -0.10 -18.95 19.00
C GLY A 285 0.34 -17.50 18.77
N ALA A 286 -0.20 -16.90 17.73
CA ALA A 286 0.04 -15.53 17.39
C ALA A 286 -1.28 -14.76 17.19
N ILE A 287 -1.19 -13.45 17.31
CA ILE A 287 -2.27 -12.50 17.00
C ILE A 287 -1.72 -11.53 15.97
N ALA A 288 -2.30 -11.55 14.77
CA ALA A 288 -2.04 -10.56 13.75
C ALA A 288 -3.21 -9.57 13.70
N SER A 289 -2.95 -8.28 13.75
CA SER A 289 -4.00 -7.25 13.75
C SER A 289 -3.76 -6.18 12.70
N ILE A 290 -4.86 -5.70 12.10
CA ILE A 290 -4.88 -4.47 11.29
C ILE A 290 -5.83 -3.51 11.98
N GLN A 291 -5.32 -2.32 12.33
CA GLN A 291 -6.09 -1.19 12.83
C GLN A 291 -6.36 -0.27 11.66
N PHE A 292 -7.62 -0.04 11.38
CA PHE A 292 -8.05 0.87 10.32
C PHE A 292 -8.11 2.30 10.88
N GLY A 293 -7.58 3.25 10.13
CA GLY A 293 -7.56 4.67 10.50
C GLY A 293 -8.87 5.39 10.23
#